data_2e9d93a9c602f4a93582b1a513df190b
#
_entry.id   2e9d93a9c602f4a93582b1a513df190b
#
_cell.length_a   1.000
_cell.length_b   1.000
_cell.length_c   1.000
_cell.angle_alpha   90.00
_cell.angle_beta   90.00
_cell.angle_gamma   90.00
#
_symmetry.space_group_name_H-M   'P 1'
#
loop_
_entity.id
_entity.type
_entity.pdbx_description
1 polymer ?
#
loop_
_entity_poly.entity_id
_entity_poly.type
_entity_poly.pdbx_seq_one_letter_code
_entity_poly.pdbx_strand_id
1 'polypeptide(L)'
;MTIAISAALTSVVSSCQQAQRKNPLLEESKLPYGAPDFSKIKTSDYLPAFESAIQEQREKIAAIVDNPDSATFENTILAYEESGRMVDHVSRVFFALTEAEKTPEITEIEKAVMPMLTELENEISFNMPLFERIRQVYDRDHETLQGEEQKLLEETYKEFVRKGALLPDDKKERMKAINLRITDLQQQWGDLLLEATNNAVVWVDSKEKLAGLNEADIEQCKKDAESRGGKAPYAIVIINTTQQPLLASLDNRDLRRQVYEASIHRSDGTGKINTYSLVSEIAKLRAEQAELMGYPNYAAYSLEKTMAKTPENVYAFLKSLIAQYKPEADTETKAIEDFARQTEGADFHLEPYDRFYYSAKMKNQILNISDDEIKSYFTVDSVLINGVFYAANRAYGLTFKQRTDIPTYHPDMKVFEVFSLLYSEENREIGRAHV
;
A
#
# COMPACT_ATOMS: atom_id res chain seq x y z
N MET A 1 -85.56 -17.98 10.51
CA MET A 1 -84.87 -18.03 9.19
C MET A 1 -84.04 -16.78 9.11
N THR A 2 -82.75 -16.89 9.51
CA THR A 2 -81.82 -15.75 9.57
C THR A 2 -80.53 -16.18 8.90
N ILE A 3 -80.27 -15.62 7.77
CA ILE A 3 -79.09 -15.92 6.93
C ILE A 3 -77.92 -15.05 7.44
N ALA A 4 -76.87 -15.71 7.91
CA ALA A 4 -75.61 -15.05 8.27
C ALA A 4 -74.73 -14.98 7.04
N ILE A 5 -74.40 -13.77 6.58
CA ILE A 5 -73.44 -13.50 5.55
C ILE A 5 -72.07 -13.37 6.18
N SER A 6 -71.18 -14.34 5.92
CA SER A 6 -69.77 -14.30 6.35
C SER A 6 -68.97 -13.60 5.30
N ALA A 7 -68.46 -12.39 5.59
CA ALA A 7 -67.55 -11.65 4.74
C ALA A 7 -66.13 -12.08 5.05
N ALA A 8 -65.50 -12.81 4.13
CA ALA A 8 -64.07 -13.14 4.18
C ALA A 8 -63.27 -11.93 3.72
N LEU A 9 -62.58 -11.26 4.66
CA LEU A 9 -61.51 -10.28 4.34
C LEU A 9 -60.26 -11.03 3.95
N THR A 10 -59.99 -11.10 2.67
CA THR A 10 -58.69 -11.46 2.12
C THR A 10 -57.75 -10.24 2.21
N SER A 11 -56.90 -10.19 3.24
CA SER A 11 -55.82 -9.22 3.32
C SER A 11 -54.72 -9.63 2.32
N VAL A 12 -54.68 -8.92 1.22
CA VAL A 12 -53.54 -8.96 0.27
C VAL A 12 -52.39 -8.25 0.96
N VAL A 13 -51.48 -9.01 1.55
CA VAL A 13 -50.18 -8.51 1.98
C VAL A 13 -49.35 -8.32 0.70
N SER A 14 -49.40 -7.12 0.16
CA SER A 14 -48.47 -6.69 -0.89
C SER A 14 -47.09 -6.51 -0.27
N SER A 15 -46.30 -7.56 -0.23
CA SER A 15 -44.85 -7.43 0.04
C SER A 15 -44.23 -6.66 -1.13
N CYS A 16 -44.05 -5.36 -0.93
CA CYS A 16 -43.08 -4.62 -1.74
C CYS A 16 -41.70 -5.25 -1.51
N GLN A 17 -41.32 -6.20 -2.32
CA GLN A 17 -39.92 -6.51 -2.52
C GLN A 17 -39.30 -5.24 -3.14
N GLN A 18 -38.74 -4.36 -2.30
CA GLN A 18 -37.77 -3.38 -2.78
C GLN A 18 -36.73 -4.19 -3.54
N ALA A 19 -36.61 -3.95 -4.84
CA ALA A 19 -35.55 -4.52 -5.63
C ALA A 19 -34.24 -4.23 -4.90
N GLN A 20 -33.60 -5.28 -4.40
CA GLN A 20 -32.38 -5.18 -3.61
C GLN A 20 -31.34 -4.49 -4.52
N ARG A 21 -30.83 -3.32 -4.09
CA ARG A 21 -29.82 -2.59 -4.85
C ARG A 21 -28.65 -3.52 -5.13
N LYS A 22 -28.35 -3.72 -6.40
CA LYS A 22 -27.17 -4.51 -6.79
C LYS A 22 -25.89 -3.79 -6.35
N ASN A 23 -24.92 -4.56 -5.90
CA ASN A 23 -23.64 -4.03 -5.49
C ASN A 23 -22.83 -3.60 -6.72
N PRO A 24 -22.48 -2.30 -6.84
CA PRO A 24 -21.77 -1.80 -8.04
C PRO A 24 -20.38 -2.39 -8.25
N LEU A 25 -19.75 -2.93 -7.19
CA LEU A 25 -18.44 -3.58 -7.25
C LEU A 25 -18.49 -4.98 -7.90
N LEU A 26 -19.68 -5.58 -8.00
CA LEU A 26 -19.90 -6.91 -8.60
C LEU A 26 -20.46 -6.83 -10.02
N GLU A 27 -20.65 -5.62 -10.55
CA GLU A 27 -21.13 -5.40 -11.92
C GLU A 27 -20.02 -4.75 -12.74
N GLU A 28 -19.97 -5.06 -14.02
CA GLU A 28 -19.07 -4.38 -14.95
C GLU A 28 -19.46 -2.89 -15.04
N SER A 29 -18.49 -2.02 -14.82
CA SER A 29 -18.71 -0.58 -14.91
C SER A 29 -18.96 -0.18 -16.36
N LYS A 30 -20.00 0.62 -16.57
CA LYS A 30 -20.32 1.22 -17.89
C LYS A 30 -19.58 2.52 -18.16
N LEU A 31 -18.79 3.00 -17.21
CA LEU A 31 -17.95 4.16 -17.39
C LEU A 31 -16.82 3.86 -18.36
N PRO A 32 -16.27 4.87 -19.03
CA PRO A 32 -15.09 4.68 -19.87
C PRO A 32 -14.01 3.88 -19.13
N TYR A 33 -13.38 2.91 -19.81
CA TYR A 33 -12.32 2.04 -19.31
C TYR A 33 -12.71 1.12 -18.14
N GLY A 34 -13.99 0.88 -17.90
CA GLY A 34 -14.45 0.13 -16.74
C GLY A 34 -14.10 0.83 -15.41
N ALA A 35 -14.00 2.19 -15.42
CA ALA A 35 -13.69 2.95 -14.19
C ALA A 35 -14.69 2.64 -13.09
N PRO A 36 -14.25 2.46 -11.82
CA PRO A 36 -15.19 2.33 -10.71
C PRO A 36 -16.13 3.54 -10.65
N ASP A 37 -17.42 3.26 -10.53
CA ASP A 37 -18.43 4.33 -10.42
C ASP A 37 -18.55 4.77 -8.95
N PHE A 38 -17.63 5.61 -8.50
CA PHE A 38 -17.63 6.13 -7.13
C PHE A 38 -18.87 6.97 -6.76
N SER A 39 -19.69 7.39 -7.75
CA SER A 39 -20.97 8.01 -7.44
C SER A 39 -22.01 7.02 -6.90
N LYS A 40 -21.80 5.74 -7.13
CA LYS A 40 -22.69 4.65 -6.71
C LYS A 40 -22.13 3.77 -5.59
N ILE A 41 -20.81 3.65 -5.49
CA ILE A 41 -20.14 2.82 -4.48
C ILE A 41 -20.30 3.47 -3.11
N LYS A 42 -20.69 2.69 -2.12
CA LYS A 42 -20.75 3.06 -0.70
C LYS A 42 -19.78 2.22 0.10
N THR A 43 -19.31 2.75 1.23
CA THR A 43 -18.42 2.00 2.13
C THR A 43 -19.02 0.65 2.54
N SER A 44 -20.32 0.59 2.78
CA SER A 44 -21.05 -0.65 3.12
C SER A 44 -21.13 -1.69 1.99
N ASP A 45 -20.70 -1.37 0.77
CA ASP A 45 -20.72 -2.31 -0.35
C ASP A 45 -19.47 -3.22 -0.37
N TYR A 46 -18.37 -2.80 0.25
CA TYR A 46 -17.09 -3.51 0.15
C TYR A 46 -17.12 -4.90 0.78
N LEU A 47 -17.50 -5.02 2.05
CA LEU A 47 -17.49 -6.33 2.72
C LEU A 47 -18.39 -7.36 2.00
N PRO A 48 -19.65 -7.05 1.65
CA PRO A 48 -20.47 -7.97 0.86
C PRO A 48 -19.92 -8.28 -0.53
N ALA A 49 -19.17 -7.32 -1.14
CA ALA A 49 -18.51 -7.58 -2.42
C ALA A 49 -17.38 -8.60 -2.29
N PHE A 50 -16.55 -8.48 -1.25
CA PHE A 50 -15.51 -9.48 -0.95
C PHE A 50 -16.11 -10.86 -0.67
N GLU A 51 -17.15 -10.94 0.17
CA GLU A 51 -17.82 -12.20 0.46
C GLU A 51 -18.32 -12.88 -0.82
N SER A 52 -18.97 -12.12 -1.70
CA SER A 52 -19.49 -12.63 -2.98
C SER A 52 -18.37 -13.02 -3.96
N ALA A 53 -17.33 -12.21 -4.07
CA ALA A 53 -16.20 -12.46 -4.97
C ALA A 53 -15.39 -13.69 -4.53
N ILE A 54 -15.16 -13.86 -3.22
CA ILE A 54 -14.50 -15.02 -2.63
C ILE A 54 -15.31 -16.29 -2.90
N GLN A 55 -16.63 -16.21 -2.71
CA GLN A 55 -17.51 -17.35 -2.98
C GLN A 55 -17.53 -17.72 -4.47
N GLU A 56 -17.57 -16.75 -5.37
CA GLU A 56 -17.47 -16.98 -6.82
C GLU A 56 -16.14 -17.65 -7.18
N GLN A 57 -15.02 -17.21 -6.61
CA GLN A 57 -13.73 -17.87 -6.87
C GLN A 57 -13.71 -19.30 -6.35
N ARG A 58 -14.25 -19.58 -5.17
CA ARG A 58 -14.38 -20.95 -4.64
C ARG A 58 -15.18 -21.86 -5.60
N GLU A 59 -16.30 -21.37 -6.13
CA GLU A 59 -17.13 -22.11 -7.09
C GLU A 59 -16.40 -22.39 -8.40
N LYS A 60 -15.64 -21.41 -8.93
CA LYS A 60 -14.82 -21.59 -10.12
C LYS A 60 -13.69 -22.60 -9.89
N ILE A 61 -13.02 -22.55 -8.74
CA ILE A 61 -12.00 -23.54 -8.36
C ILE A 61 -12.62 -24.94 -8.24
N ALA A 62 -13.78 -25.07 -7.62
CA ALA A 62 -14.49 -26.35 -7.54
C ALA A 62 -14.83 -26.88 -8.95
N ALA A 63 -15.29 -26.02 -9.86
CA ALA A 63 -15.58 -26.41 -11.24
C ALA A 63 -14.34 -26.89 -12.01
N ILE A 64 -13.16 -26.31 -11.75
CA ILE A 64 -11.89 -26.80 -12.32
C ILE A 64 -11.57 -28.19 -11.77
N VAL A 65 -11.68 -28.37 -10.46
CA VAL A 65 -11.38 -29.64 -9.78
C VAL A 65 -12.31 -30.77 -10.23
N ASP A 66 -13.60 -30.48 -10.32
CA ASP A 66 -14.66 -31.44 -10.65
C ASP A 66 -14.81 -31.68 -12.15
N ASN A 67 -14.03 -31.03 -13.00
CA ASN A 67 -14.07 -31.20 -14.45
C ASN A 67 -13.65 -32.64 -14.81
N PRO A 68 -14.54 -33.45 -15.45
CA PRO A 68 -14.24 -34.84 -15.79
C PRO A 68 -13.23 -34.99 -16.92
N ASP A 69 -12.98 -33.92 -17.70
CA ASP A 69 -12.03 -33.96 -18.81
C ASP A 69 -10.59 -33.95 -18.31
N SER A 70 -9.68 -34.48 -19.10
CA SER A 70 -8.25 -34.41 -18.85
C SER A 70 -7.82 -32.95 -18.68
N ALA A 71 -6.89 -32.69 -17.74
CA ALA A 71 -6.37 -31.36 -17.51
C ALA A 71 -5.66 -30.84 -18.77
N THR A 72 -6.03 -29.61 -19.20
CA THR A 72 -5.40 -28.87 -20.30
C THR A 72 -5.00 -27.47 -19.83
N PHE A 73 -4.22 -26.77 -20.64
CA PHE A 73 -3.88 -25.37 -20.36
C PHE A 73 -5.15 -24.53 -20.18
N GLU A 74 -6.14 -24.68 -21.10
CA GLU A 74 -7.36 -23.88 -21.10
C GLU A 74 -8.27 -24.19 -19.90
N ASN A 75 -8.55 -25.51 -19.65
CA ASN A 75 -9.52 -25.90 -18.62
C ASN A 75 -8.94 -25.95 -17.21
N THR A 76 -7.63 -25.68 -17.05
CA THR A 76 -6.96 -25.74 -15.76
C THR A 76 -6.16 -24.46 -15.50
N ILE A 77 -5.18 -24.12 -16.34
CA ILE A 77 -4.28 -22.97 -16.08
C ILE A 77 -5.00 -21.65 -16.36
N LEU A 78 -5.57 -21.50 -17.55
CA LEU A 78 -6.30 -20.28 -17.91
C LEU A 78 -7.57 -20.13 -17.07
N ALA A 79 -8.30 -21.24 -16.82
CA ALA A 79 -9.47 -21.21 -15.95
C ALA A 79 -9.11 -20.80 -14.50
N TYR A 80 -7.96 -21.23 -14.00
CA TYR A 80 -7.45 -20.81 -12.68
C TYR A 80 -7.12 -19.31 -12.67
N GLU A 81 -6.37 -18.81 -13.65
CA GLU A 81 -6.04 -17.37 -13.79
C GLU A 81 -7.31 -16.51 -13.82
N GLU A 82 -8.31 -16.93 -14.58
CA GLU A 82 -9.60 -16.25 -14.70
C GLU A 82 -10.47 -16.34 -13.43
N SER A 83 -10.23 -17.34 -12.57
CA SER A 83 -11.07 -17.58 -11.40
C SER A 83 -11.03 -16.42 -10.40
N GLY A 84 -9.87 -15.77 -10.24
CA GLY A 84 -9.64 -14.72 -9.26
C GLY A 84 -10.05 -13.31 -9.69
N ARG A 85 -10.53 -13.10 -10.91
CA ARG A 85 -10.76 -11.76 -11.48
C ARG A 85 -11.66 -10.86 -10.64
N MET A 86 -12.72 -11.39 -10.05
CA MET A 86 -13.64 -10.58 -9.24
C MET A 86 -13.02 -10.20 -7.91
N VAL A 87 -12.28 -11.12 -7.26
CA VAL A 87 -11.53 -10.82 -6.02
C VAL A 87 -10.47 -9.76 -6.29
N ASP A 88 -9.72 -9.87 -7.39
CA ASP A 88 -8.73 -8.88 -7.80
C ASP A 88 -9.38 -7.51 -8.07
N HIS A 89 -10.50 -7.48 -8.80
CA HIS A 89 -11.23 -6.24 -9.09
C HIS A 89 -11.65 -5.51 -7.79
N VAL A 90 -12.33 -6.21 -6.90
CA VAL A 90 -12.79 -5.63 -5.61
C VAL A 90 -11.60 -5.19 -4.76
N SER A 91 -10.55 -6.01 -4.72
CA SER A 91 -9.32 -5.73 -3.97
C SER A 91 -8.63 -4.46 -4.46
N ARG A 92 -8.44 -4.30 -5.76
CA ARG A 92 -7.80 -3.10 -6.35
C ARG A 92 -8.54 -1.82 -5.99
N VAL A 93 -9.87 -1.83 -6.05
CA VAL A 93 -10.68 -0.65 -5.68
C VAL A 93 -10.59 -0.38 -4.18
N PHE A 94 -10.71 -1.41 -3.35
CA PHE A 94 -10.71 -1.27 -1.90
C PHE A 94 -9.37 -0.84 -1.34
N PHE A 95 -8.29 -1.54 -1.70
CA PHE A 95 -6.96 -1.25 -1.16
C PHE A 95 -6.36 0.07 -1.68
N ALA A 96 -6.81 0.58 -2.83
CA ALA A 96 -6.49 1.95 -3.22
C ALA A 96 -7.06 2.99 -2.23
N LEU A 97 -8.26 2.73 -1.67
CA LEU A 97 -8.86 3.61 -0.66
C LEU A 97 -8.20 3.45 0.72
N THR A 98 -7.73 2.27 1.10
CA THR A 98 -7.01 2.11 2.39
C THR A 98 -5.73 2.93 2.45
N GLU A 99 -5.13 3.24 1.31
CA GLU A 99 -3.94 4.08 1.21
C GLU A 99 -4.26 5.58 1.08
N ALA A 100 -5.36 5.92 0.40
CA ALA A 100 -5.67 7.30 0.03
C ALA A 100 -6.73 7.98 0.93
N GLU A 101 -7.72 7.24 1.42
CA GLU A 101 -8.89 7.76 2.13
C GLU A 101 -9.29 6.83 3.29
N LYS A 102 -8.34 6.52 4.17
CA LYS A 102 -8.53 5.56 5.26
C LYS A 102 -9.42 6.12 6.38
N THR A 103 -10.72 5.84 6.30
CA THR A 103 -11.69 6.15 7.38
C THR A 103 -11.74 5.04 8.43
N PRO A 104 -12.32 5.28 9.63
CA PRO A 104 -12.55 4.22 10.62
C PRO A 104 -13.36 3.04 10.07
N GLU A 105 -14.37 3.29 9.24
CA GLU A 105 -15.18 2.24 8.62
C GLU A 105 -14.36 1.41 7.63
N ILE A 106 -13.52 2.04 6.81
CA ILE A 106 -12.59 1.34 5.90
C ILE A 106 -11.61 0.47 6.70
N THR A 107 -11.11 0.97 7.83
CA THR A 107 -10.21 0.21 8.72
C THR A 107 -10.89 -1.04 9.27
N GLU A 108 -12.14 -0.96 9.73
CA GLU A 108 -12.87 -2.13 10.23
C GLU A 108 -13.17 -3.15 9.12
N ILE A 109 -13.49 -2.70 7.91
CA ILE A 109 -13.65 -3.59 6.75
C ILE A 109 -12.33 -4.28 6.41
N GLU A 110 -11.21 -3.56 6.40
CA GLU A 110 -9.87 -4.13 6.16
C GLU A 110 -9.55 -5.24 7.16
N LYS A 111 -9.81 -5.02 8.45
CA LYS A 111 -9.64 -6.05 9.50
C LYS A 111 -10.46 -7.31 9.26
N ALA A 112 -11.66 -7.16 8.73
CA ALA A 112 -12.52 -8.30 8.40
C ALA A 112 -12.05 -9.03 7.13
N VAL A 113 -11.65 -8.29 6.10
CA VAL A 113 -11.31 -8.81 4.78
C VAL A 113 -9.94 -9.49 4.74
N MET A 114 -8.92 -8.96 5.42
CA MET A 114 -7.56 -9.51 5.37
C MET A 114 -7.48 -11.00 5.79
N PRO A 115 -8.11 -11.44 6.89
CA PRO A 115 -8.16 -12.88 7.21
C PRO A 115 -8.90 -13.70 6.17
N MET A 116 -10.01 -13.19 5.60
CA MET A 116 -10.78 -13.89 4.56
C MET A 116 -9.94 -14.15 3.30
N LEU A 117 -9.18 -13.16 2.86
CA LEU A 117 -8.26 -13.31 1.71
C LEU A 117 -7.12 -14.28 2.02
N THR A 118 -6.55 -14.24 3.23
CA THR A 118 -5.51 -15.18 3.65
C THR A 118 -6.05 -16.61 3.72
N GLU A 119 -7.28 -16.79 4.18
CA GLU A 119 -7.94 -18.08 4.24
C GLU A 119 -8.21 -18.64 2.84
N LEU A 120 -8.74 -17.81 1.93
CA LEU A 120 -8.92 -18.17 0.52
C LEU A 120 -7.59 -18.55 -0.14
N GLU A 121 -6.53 -17.78 0.09
CA GLU A 121 -5.20 -18.10 -0.43
C GLU A 121 -4.68 -19.44 0.09
N ASN A 122 -4.88 -19.73 1.38
CA ASN A 122 -4.53 -21.02 1.97
C ASN A 122 -5.38 -22.16 1.37
N GLU A 123 -6.70 -21.97 1.23
CA GLU A 123 -7.60 -22.97 0.61
C GLU A 123 -7.14 -23.32 -0.80
N ILE A 124 -6.79 -22.34 -1.63
CA ILE A 124 -6.34 -22.54 -3.00
C ILE A 124 -4.95 -23.19 -3.03
N SER A 125 -3.98 -22.63 -2.29
CA SER A 125 -2.59 -23.08 -2.34
C SER A 125 -2.39 -24.52 -1.84
N PHE A 126 -3.27 -24.98 -0.96
CA PHE A 126 -3.25 -26.34 -0.41
C PHE A 126 -4.37 -27.24 -0.97
N ASN A 127 -5.03 -26.82 -2.07
CA ASN A 127 -6.00 -27.65 -2.79
C ASN A 127 -5.26 -28.69 -3.64
N MET A 128 -5.08 -29.89 -3.09
CA MET A 128 -4.32 -30.95 -3.75
C MET A 128 -4.95 -31.43 -5.07
N PRO A 129 -6.28 -31.60 -5.20
CA PRO A 129 -6.90 -31.89 -6.48
C PRO A 129 -6.61 -30.85 -7.56
N LEU A 130 -6.66 -29.55 -7.22
CA LEU A 130 -6.29 -28.46 -8.14
C LEU A 130 -4.81 -28.54 -8.53
N PHE A 131 -3.92 -28.68 -7.52
CA PHE A 131 -2.48 -28.79 -7.79
C PHE A 131 -2.13 -29.99 -8.66
N GLU A 132 -2.80 -31.13 -8.47
CA GLU A 132 -2.57 -32.31 -9.30
C GLU A 132 -2.93 -32.05 -10.77
N ARG A 133 -4.02 -31.34 -11.05
CA ARG A 133 -4.39 -30.92 -12.42
C ARG A 133 -3.34 -29.96 -13.00
N ILE A 134 -2.88 -28.98 -12.23
CA ILE A 134 -1.81 -28.05 -12.64
C ILE A 134 -0.52 -28.83 -12.95
N ARG A 135 -0.15 -29.78 -12.11
CA ARG A 135 1.04 -30.62 -12.29
C ARG A 135 0.94 -31.46 -13.56
N GLN A 136 -0.20 -32.05 -13.85
CA GLN A 136 -0.41 -32.84 -15.08
C GLN A 136 -0.21 -32.02 -16.35
N VAL A 137 -0.70 -30.74 -16.35
CA VAL A 137 -0.46 -29.81 -17.47
C VAL A 137 1.02 -29.45 -17.53
N TYR A 138 1.64 -29.13 -16.39
CA TYR A 138 3.05 -28.77 -16.32
C TYR A 138 3.94 -29.91 -16.84
N ASP A 139 3.78 -31.12 -16.33
CA ASP A 139 4.60 -32.28 -16.70
C ASP A 139 4.50 -32.60 -18.20
N ARG A 140 3.32 -32.38 -18.83
CA ARG A 140 3.09 -32.65 -20.24
C ARG A 140 3.53 -31.51 -21.16
N ASP A 141 3.25 -30.24 -20.80
CA ASP A 141 3.21 -29.14 -21.77
C ASP A 141 4.31 -28.09 -21.55
N HIS A 142 5.04 -28.07 -20.41
CA HIS A 142 5.99 -26.99 -20.08
C HIS A 142 7.15 -26.85 -21.08
N GLU A 143 7.54 -27.93 -21.81
CA GLU A 143 8.58 -27.86 -22.84
C GLU A 143 8.02 -27.57 -24.25
N THR A 144 6.71 -27.68 -24.42
CA THR A 144 6.05 -27.55 -25.74
C THR A 144 5.36 -26.19 -25.92
N LEU A 145 4.82 -25.60 -24.86
CA LEU A 145 4.25 -24.26 -24.88
C LEU A 145 5.35 -23.20 -25.08
N GLN A 146 4.96 -22.05 -25.60
CA GLN A 146 5.88 -20.94 -25.87
C GLN A 146 5.30 -19.60 -25.43
N GLY A 147 6.16 -18.61 -25.21
CA GLY A 147 5.76 -17.24 -24.92
C GLY A 147 5.00 -17.10 -23.60
N GLU A 148 3.85 -16.43 -23.65
CA GLU A 148 3.07 -16.11 -22.45
C GLU A 148 2.44 -17.35 -21.82
N GLU A 149 1.97 -18.31 -22.61
CA GLU A 149 1.37 -19.55 -22.12
C GLU A 149 2.38 -20.40 -21.33
N GLN A 150 3.58 -20.57 -21.86
CA GLN A 150 4.66 -21.26 -21.17
C GLN A 150 4.98 -20.55 -19.85
N LYS A 151 5.10 -19.23 -19.90
CA LYS A 151 5.41 -18.44 -18.71
C LYS A 151 4.33 -18.53 -17.64
N LEU A 152 3.07 -18.42 -18.02
CA LEU A 152 1.93 -18.56 -17.10
C LEU A 152 1.92 -19.94 -16.44
N LEU A 153 2.07 -21.02 -17.22
CA LEU A 153 2.14 -22.37 -16.69
C LEU A 153 3.28 -22.55 -15.68
N GLU A 154 4.49 -22.11 -16.04
CA GLU A 154 5.66 -22.20 -15.16
C GLU A 154 5.48 -21.43 -13.86
N GLU A 155 5.00 -20.18 -13.93
CA GLU A 155 4.81 -19.36 -12.74
C GLU A 155 3.70 -19.92 -11.84
N THR A 156 2.58 -20.36 -12.42
CA THR A 156 1.49 -21.01 -11.68
C THR A 156 1.99 -22.25 -10.92
N TYR A 157 2.68 -23.17 -11.60
CA TYR A 157 3.22 -24.36 -10.93
C TYR A 157 4.21 -24.02 -9.84
N LYS A 158 5.19 -23.13 -10.13
CA LYS A 158 6.22 -22.71 -9.17
C LYS A 158 5.60 -22.00 -7.96
N GLU A 159 4.53 -21.25 -8.15
CA GLU A 159 3.85 -20.57 -7.06
C GLU A 159 3.20 -21.55 -6.08
N PHE A 160 2.47 -22.55 -6.56
CA PHE A 160 1.91 -23.59 -5.71
C PHE A 160 2.99 -24.36 -4.95
N VAL A 161 4.08 -24.74 -5.61
CA VAL A 161 5.23 -25.39 -4.96
C VAL A 161 5.81 -24.51 -3.86
N ARG A 162 6.04 -23.23 -4.15
CA ARG A 162 6.60 -22.27 -3.17
C ARG A 162 5.67 -21.98 -2.01
N LYS A 163 4.36 -22.04 -2.20
CA LYS A 163 3.38 -21.89 -1.12
C LYS A 163 3.23 -23.15 -0.28
N GLY A 164 3.85 -24.26 -0.69
CA GLY A 164 3.93 -25.48 0.11
C GLY A 164 2.99 -26.61 -0.36
N ALA A 165 2.53 -26.60 -1.62
CA ALA A 165 1.68 -27.68 -2.15
C ALA A 165 2.30 -29.07 -2.01
N LEU A 166 3.63 -29.19 -2.04
CA LEU A 166 4.36 -30.45 -1.89
C LEU A 166 4.69 -30.82 -0.42
N LEU A 167 4.33 -29.99 0.55
CA LEU A 167 4.55 -30.30 1.97
C LEU A 167 3.69 -31.50 2.42
N PRO A 168 4.14 -32.29 3.40
CA PRO A 168 3.29 -33.21 4.13
C PRO A 168 2.11 -32.51 4.81
N ASP A 169 1.01 -33.21 5.04
CA ASP A 169 -0.24 -32.60 5.51
C ASP A 169 -0.10 -31.89 6.88
N ASP A 170 0.67 -32.45 7.81
CA ASP A 170 0.97 -31.83 9.09
C ASP A 170 1.70 -30.50 8.94
N LYS A 171 2.63 -30.40 7.98
CA LYS A 171 3.35 -29.17 7.67
C LYS A 171 2.47 -28.16 6.92
N LYS A 172 1.54 -28.60 6.07
CA LYS A 172 0.54 -27.73 5.43
C LYS A 172 -0.36 -27.06 6.46
N GLU A 173 -0.86 -27.82 7.44
CA GLU A 173 -1.69 -27.25 8.52
C GLU A 173 -0.89 -26.24 9.36
N ARG A 174 0.38 -26.54 9.64
CA ARG A 174 1.26 -25.60 10.33
C ARG A 174 1.48 -24.32 9.49
N MET A 175 1.71 -24.45 8.19
CA MET A 175 1.89 -23.30 7.28
C MET A 175 0.65 -22.41 7.23
N LYS A 176 -0.56 -22.98 7.13
CA LYS A 176 -1.83 -22.24 7.20
C LYS A 176 -1.94 -21.43 8.48
N ALA A 177 -1.66 -22.07 9.62
CA ALA A 177 -1.69 -21.39 10.92
C ALA A 177 -0.67 -20.25 11.02
N ILE A 178 0.53 -20.42 10.45
CA ILE A 178 1.55 -19.36 10.37
C ILE A 178 1.07 -18.20 9.51
N ASN A 179 0.51 -18.46 8.32
CA ASN A 179 0.01 -17.43 7.40
C ASN A 179 -1.06 -16.57 8.08
N LEU A 180 -2.09 -17.18 8.69
CA LEU A 180 -3.13 -16.48 9.41
C LEU A 180 -2.57 -15.65 10.59
N ARG A 181 -1.62 -16.24 11.34
CA ARG A 181 -1.01 -15.52 12.48
C ARG A 181 -0.17 -14.33 12.02
N ILE A 182 0.59 -14.45 10.93
CA ILE A 182 1.34 -13.33 10.36
C ILE A 182 0.39 -12.22 9.91
N THR A 183 -0.70 -12.56 9.23
CA THR A 183 -1.73 -11.58 8.80
C THR A 183 -2.29 -10.81 9.99
N ASP A 184 -2.69 -11.50 11.05
CA ASP A 184 -3.18 -10.89 12.29
C ASP A 184 -2.13 -9.97 12.95
N LEU A 185 -0.88 -10.42 13.05
CA LEU A 185 0.22 -9.63 13.63
C LEU A 185 0.56 -8.39 12.79
N GLN A 186 0.52 -8.50 11.46
CA GLN A 186 0.75 -7.37 10.56
C GLN A 186 -0.35 -6.32 10.68
N GLN A 187 -1.61 -6.76 10.80
CA GLN A 187 -2.73 -5.86 11.03
C GLN A 187 -2.58 -5.12 12.38
N GLN A 188 -2.31 -5.85 13.45
CA GLN A 188 -2.09 -5.26 14.78
C GLN A 188 -0.91 -4.27 14.77
N TRP A 189 0.17 -4.61 14.08
CA TRP A 189 1.34 -3.75 13.95
C TRP A 189 0.99 -2.44 13.21
N GLY A 190 0.25 -2.54 12.10
CA GLY A 190 -0.20 -1.38 11.34
C GLY A 190 -1.08 -0.43 12.15
N ASP A 191 -2.06 -0.98 12.87
CA ASP A 191 -2.96 -0.21 13.73
C ASP A 191 -2.20 0.51 14.86
N LEU A 192 -1.30 -0.20 15.55
CA LEU A 192 -0.49 0.40 16.62
C LEU A 192 0.49 1.44 16.10
N LEU A 193 1.08 1.24 14.93
CA LEU A 193 1.96 2.23 14.31
C LEU A 193 1.19 3.49 13.90
N LEU A 194 -0.01 3.34 13.35
CA LEU A 194 -0.88 4.46 13.03
C LEU A 194 -1.29 5.23 14.29
N GLU A 195 -1.70 4.51 15.35
CA GLU A 195 -2.01 5.12 16.64
C GLU A 195 -0.79 5.86 17.23
N ALA A 196 0.39 5.25 17.21
CA ALA A 196 1.63 5.86 17.66
C ALA A 196 1.97 7.13 16.89
N THR A 197 1.78 7.11 15.57
CA THR A 197 2.00 8.26 14.68
C THR A 197 1.01 9.38 14.98
N ASN A 198 -0.27 9.05 15.16
CA ASN A 198 -1.29 10.05 15.50
C ASN A 198 -1.08 10.67 16.89
N ASN A 199 -0.47 9.95 17.82
CA ASN A 199 -0.14 10.42 19.16
C ASN A 199 1.22 11.14 19.25
N ALA A 200 2.06 11.04 18.21
CA ALA A 200 3.36 11.69 18.18
C ALA A 200 3.21 13.19 17.89
N VAL A 201 3.09 13.98 18.95
CA VAL A 201 2.88 15.44 18.91
C VAL A 201 3.82 16.11 19.86
N VAL A 202 4.57 17.12 19.39
CA VAL A 202 5.37 18.01 20.23
C VAL A 202 4.58 19.29 20.47
N TRP A 203 4.21 19.52 21.74
CA TRP A 203 3.47 20.70 22.16
C TRP A 203 4.42 21.86 22.41
N VAL A 204 4.11 23.03 21.86
CA VAL A 204 4.96 24.24 21.96
C VAL A 204 4.18 25.38 22.61
N ASP A 205 4.75 25.93 23.66
CA ASP A 205 4.09 26.90 24.54
C ASP A 205 4.17 28.35 24.04
N SER A 206 5.10 28.67 23.12
CA SER A 206 5.26 30.03 22.62
C SER A 206 5.72 30.08 21.17
N LYS A 207 5.38 31.21 20.47
CA LYS A 207 5.79 31.47 19.08
C LYS A 207 7.31 31.59 18.94
N GLU A 208 7.99 32.12 19.94
CA GLU A 208 9.44 32.35 19.95
C GLU A 208 10.22 31.04 19.80
N LYS A 209 9.69 29.93 20.35
CA LYS A 209 10.30 28.59 20.16
C LYS A 209 10.20 28.07 18.73
N LEU A 210 9.27 28.60 17.93
CA LEU A 210 9.09 28.27 16.51
C LEU A 210 9.93 29.18 15.59
N ALA A 211 10.87 29.97 16.14
CA ALA A 211 11.77 30.79 15.34
C ALA A 211 12.46 29.96 14.24
N GLY A 212 12.58 30.53 13.05
CA GLY A 212 13.08 29.89 11.85
C GLY A 212 12.00 29.31 10.93
N LEU A 213 10.77 29.08 11.42
CA LEU A 213 9.63 28.69 10.58
C LEU A 213 9.01 29.93 9.92
N ASN A 214 8.46 29.73 8.71
CA ASN A 214 7.66 30.77 8.07
C ASN A 214 6.25 30.88 8.69
N GLU A 215 5.54 31.97 8.40
CA GLU A 215 4.24 32.24 9.03
C GLU A 215 3.17 31.19 8.66
N ALA A 216 3.26 30.55 7.49
CA ALA A 216 2.33 29.50 7.08
C ALA A 216 2.51 28.23 7.93
N ASP A 217 3.76 27.82 8.18
CA ASP A 217 4.08 26.68 9.04
C ASP A 217 3.68 26.96 10.49
N ILE A 218 3.89 28.20 11.00
CA ILE A 218 3.46 28.59 12.34
C ILE A 218 1.92 28.55 12.47
N GLU A 219 1.19 29.05 11.47
CA GLU A 219 -0.27 28.98 11.45
C GLU A 219 -0.77 27.53 11.37
N GLN A 220 -0.07 26.66 10.64
CA GLN A 220 -0.38 25.23 10.62
C GLN A 220 -0.18 24.60 12.01
N CYS A 221 0.94 24.87 12.67
CA CYS A 221 1.18 24.41 14.06
C CYS A 221 0.07 24.85 15.03
N LYS A 222 -0.50 26.05 14.84
CA LYS A 222 -1.63 26.54 15.63
C LYS A 222 -2.91 25.75 15.35
N LYS A 223 -3.26 25.55 14.08
CA LYS A 223 -4.42 24.73 13.67
C LYS A 223 -4.31 23.30 14.18
N ASP A 224 -3.10 22.72 14.11
CA ASP A 224 -2.84 21.38 14.63
C ASP A 224 -3.06 21.31 16.15
N ALA A 225 -2.67 22.35 16.89
CA ALA A 225 -2.92 22.41 18.32
C ALA A 225 -4.42 22.51 18.62
N GLU A 226 -5.16 23.36 17.92
CA GLU A 226 -6.62 23.53 18.09
C GLU A 226 -7.37 22.24 17.79
N SER A 227 -7.05 21.56 16.68
CA SER A 227 -7.70 20.31 16.27
C SER A 227 -7.45 19.14 17.22
N ARG A 228 -6.37 19.20 18.01
CA ARG A 228 -5.94 18.13 18.94
C ARG A 228 -6.21 18.41 20.42
N GLY A 229 -7.07 19.37 20.72
CA GLY A 229 -7.55 19.67 22.06
C GLY A 229 -6.73 20.72 22.82
N GLY A 230 -5.83 21.47 22.15
CA GLY A 230 -5.25 22.71 22.64
C GLY A 230 -4.46 22.61 23.94
N LYS A 231 -3.61 21.60 24.12
CA LYS A 231 -2.76 21.49 25.34
C LYS A 231 -1.71 22.61 25.46
N ALA A 232 -1.34 23.19 24.32
CA ALA A 232 -0.50 24.38 24.21
C ALA A 232 -0.95 25.19 22.98
N PRO A 233 -0.48 26.47 22.81
CA PRO A 233 -0.86 27.29 21.67
C PRO A 233 -0.47 26.73 20.30
N TYR A 234 0.56 25.89 20.23
CA TYR A 234 1.08 25.29 19.01
C TYR A 234 1.36 23.81 19.21
N ALA A 235 1.29 23.04 18.13
CA ALA A 235 1.63 21.62 18.08
C ALA A 235 2.37 21.28 16.79
N ILE A 236 3.46 20.53 16.91
CA ILE A 236 4.16 19.92 15.77
C ILE A 236 3.73 18.46 15.71
N VAL A 237 3.01 18.10 14.65
CA VAL A 237 2.58 16.72 14.38
C VAL A 237 3.70 16.01 13.65
N ILE A 238 4.03 14.79 14.10
CA ILE A 238 5.13 14.02 13.54
C ILE A 238 4.63 13.12 12.43
N ILE A 239 4.68 13.63 11.21
CA ILE A 239 4.40 12.86 9.97
C ILE A 239 5.54 13.08 8.96
N ASN A 240 5.59 12.25 7.92
CA ASN A 240 6.70 12.26 6.95
C ASN A 240 6.89 13.62 6.25
N THR A 241 5.81 14.38 6.06
CA THR A 241 5.83 15.68 5.38
C THR A 241 6.14 16.86 6.28
N THR A 242 6.12 16.70 7.60
CA THR A 242 6.39 17.81 8.56
C THR A 242 7.74 17.68 9.26
N GLN A 243 8.14 16.47 9.64
CA GLN A 243 9.32 16.24 10.46
C GLN A 243 10.60 16.81 9.83
N GLN A 244 10.97 16.39 8.63
CA GLN A 244 12.25 16.79 8.01
C GLN A 244 12.28 18.27 7.63
N PRO A 245 11.26 18.85 6.97
CA PRO A 245 11.24 20.27 6.67
C PRO A 245 11.33 21.14 7.93
N LEU A 246 10.62 20.79 9.00
CA LEU A 246 10.68 21.56 10.24
C LEU A 246 12.05 21.43 10.93
N LEU A 247 12.69 20.27 10.93
CA LEU A 247 14.05 20.10 11.45
C LEU A 247 15.07 20.95 10.66
N ALA A 248 14.86 21.19 9.37
CA ALA A 248 15.73 22.04 8.56
C ALA A 248 15.60 23.53 8.89
N SER A 249 14.46 23.97 9.43
CA SER A 249 14.12 25.39 9.62
C SER A 249 14.14 25.86 11.07
N LEU A 250 13.79 25.01 12.05
CA LEU A 250 13.68 25.37 13.47
C LEU A 250 15.03 25.85 14.05
N ASP A 251 15.11 27.10 14.49
CA ASP A 251 16.31 27.64 15.14
C ASP A 251 16.53 27.06 16.55
N ASN A 252 15.48 26.72 17.27
CA ASN A 252 15.55 26.18 18.62
C ASN A 252 16.07 24.73 18.63
N ARG A 253 17.30 24.53 19.08
CA ARG A 253 17.96 23.23 19.12
C ARG A 253 17.24 22.17 19.98
N ASP A 254 16.75 22.60 21.17
CA ASP A 254 16.00 21.69 22.05
C ASP A 254 14.69 21.24 21.42
N LEU A 255 14.02 22.12 20.69
CA LEU A 255 12.79 21.74 19.96
C LEU A 255 13.11 20.80 18.80
N ARG A 256 14.21 21.01 18.06
CA ARG A 256 14.68 20.03 17.05
C ARG A 256 14.90 18.66 17.67
N ARG A 257 15.57 18.58 18.83
CA ARG A 257 15.76 17.33 19.56
C ARG A 257 14.43 16.68 19.92
N GLN A 258 13.48 17.42 20.49
CA GLN A 258 12.15 16.90 20.85
C GLN A 258 11.39 16.33 19.64
N VAL A 259 11.40 17.05 18.50
CA VAL A 259 10.77 16.60 17.24
C VAL A 259 11.43 15.32 16.72
N TYR A 260 12.75 15.26 16.74
CA TYR A 260 13.50 14.07 16.32
C TYR A 260 13.21 12.86 17.22
N GLU A 261 13.30 13.02 18.54
CA GLU A 261 13.02 11.98 19.53
C GLU A 261 11.56 11.50 19.43
N ALA A 262 10.60 12.42 19.30
CA ALA A 262 9.21 12.05 19.08
C ALA A 262 8.99 11.21 17.83
N SER A 263 9.82 11.39 16.80
CA SER A 263 9.76 10.60 15.57
C SER A 263 10.37 9.21 15.74
N ILE A 264 11.58 9.10 16.27
CA ILE A 264 12.30 7.81 16.35
C ILE A 264 11.77 6.88 17.42
N HIS A 265 11.04 7.40 18.42
CA HIS A 265 10.51 6.64 19.55
C HIS A 265 9.00 6.37 19.48
N ARG A 266 8.40 6.48 18.28
CA ARG A 266 6.93 6.37 18.13
C ARG A 266 6.31 5.07 18.63
N SER A 267 7.00 3.94 18.49
CA SER A 267 6.42 2.62 18.80
C SER A 267 7.42 1.64 19.46
N ASP A 268 8.47 2.15 20.06
CA ASP A 268 9.55 1.37 20.69
C ASP A 268 9.37 1.10 22.19
N GLY A 269 8.25 1.56 22.77
CA GLY A 269 7.95 1.41 24.19
C GLY A 269 8.43 2.54 25.09
N THR A 270 9.14 3.54 24.57
CA THR A 270 9.46 4.79 25.29
C THR A 270 8.18 5.52 25.69
N GLY A 271 7.16 5.49 24.80
CA GLY A 271 5.80 5.92 25.07
C GLY A 271 4.89 4.76 25.55
N LYS A 272 3.59 4.87 25.26
CA LYS A 272 2.59 3.86 25.63
C LYS A 272 2.54 2.67 24.68
N ILE A 273 3.04 2.83 23.45
CA ILE A 273 2.92 1.85 22.37
C ILE A 273 4.28 1.18 22.15
N ASN A 274 4.25 -0.16 22.13
CA ASN A 274 5.43 -1.00 21.88
C ASN A 274 5.06 -2.09 20.88
N THR A 275 5.72 -2.10 19.72
CA THR A 275 5.50 -3.07 18.64
C THR A 275 6.57 -4.16 18.57
N TYR A 276 7.59 -4.16 19.42
CA TYR A 276 8.72 -5.09 19.35
C TYR A 276 8.34 -6.57 19.50
N SER A 277 7.34 -6.86 20.35
CA SER A 277 6.85 -8.25 20.51
C SER A 277 6.23 -8.77 19.22
N LEU A 278 5.44 -7.95 18.52
CA LEU A 278 4.79 -8.30 17.25
C LEU A 278 5.84 -8.55 16.16
N VAL A 279 6.80 -7.63 16.01
CA VAL A 279 7.88 -7.75 15.02
C VAL A 279 8.74 -9.00 15.31
N SER A 280 9.05 -9.27 16.59
CA SER A 280 9.80 -10.44 16.99
C SER A 280 9.06 -11.74 16.66
N GLU A 281 7.74 -11.78 16.89
CA GLU A 281 6.91 -12.96 16.57
C GLU A 281 6.82 -13.16 15.05
N ILE A 282 6.58 -12.10 14.28
CA ILE A 282 6.58 -12.16 12.81
C ILE A 282 7.92 -12.71 12.29
N ALA A 283 9.04 -12.23 12.82
CA ALA A 283 10.36 -12.70 12.39
C ALA A 283 10.56 -14.21 12.67
N LYS A 284 10.11 -14.69 13.83
CA LYS A 284 10.16 -16.12 14.19
C LYS A 284 9.27 -16.96 13.28
N LEU A 285 8.04 -16.53 13.02
CA LEU A 285 7.12 -17.24 12.13
C LEU A 285 7.63 -17.29 10.69
N ARG A 286 8.22 -16.21 10.18
CA ARG A 286 8.87 -16.19 8.87
C ARG A 286 10.10 -17.11 8.79
N ALA A 287 10.89 -17.21 9.86
CA ALA A 287 11.98 -18.17 9.93
C ALA A 287 11.45 -19.61 9.87
N GLU A 288 10.38 -19.91 10.59
CA GLU A 288 9.71 -21.22 10.57
C GLU A 288 9.12 -21.54 9.18
N GLN A 289 8.49 -20.56 8.50
CA GLN A 289 8.05 -20.73 7.10
C GLN A 289 9.20 -21.17 6.19
N ALA A 290 10.34 -20.49 6.29
CA ALA A 290 11.51 -20.82 5.48
C ALA A 290 12.03 -22.22 5.77
N GLU A 291 12.09 -22.61 7.04
CA GLU A 291 12.50 -23.95 7.47
C GLU A 291 11.54 -25.03 6.94
N LEU A 292 10.23 -24.83 7.06
CA LEU A 292 9.22 -25.73 6.51
C LEU A 292 9.41 -25.94 5.01
N MET A 293 9.76 -24.89 4.28
CA MET A 293 10.03 -24.90 2.83
C MET A 293 11.42 -25.38 2.46
N GLY A 294 12.28 -25.74 3.44
CA GLY A 294 13.63 -26.28 3.21
C GLY A 294 14.68 -25.20 2.92
N TYR A 295 14.42 -23.93 3.22
CA TYR A 295 15.39 -22.84 3.07
C TYR A 295 16.15 -22.58 4.36
N PRO A 296 17.43 -22.14 4.29
CA PRO A 296 18.25 -21.87 5.46
C PRO A 296 17.78 -20.67 6.30
N ASN A 297 17.03 -19.76 5.70
CA ASN A 297 16.44 -18.59 6.35
C ASN A 297 15.41 -17.91 5.44
N TYR A 298 14.63 -16.99 6.02
CA TYR A 298 13.58 -16.28 5.28
C TYR A 298 14.10 -15.39 4.14
N ALA A 299 15.31 -14.83 4.27
CA ALA A 299 15.90 -14.03 3.21
C ALA A 299 16.17 -14.88 1.95
N ALA A 300 16.73 -16.09 2.11
CA ALA A 300 16.93 -17.01 1.00
C ALA A 300 15.60 -17.40 0.32
N TYR A 301 14.57 -17.72 1.12
CA TYR A 301 13.23 -18.01 0.62
C TYR A 301 12.62 -16.83 -0.14
N SER A 302 12.67 -15.62 0.44
CA SER A 302 12.05 -14.43 -0.14
C SER A 302 12.75 -13.95 -1.41
N LEU A 303 14.09 -14.03 -1.47
CA LEU A 303 14.89 -13.49 -2.57
C LEU A 303 14.91 -14.36 -3.82
N GLU A 304 14.55 -15.63 -3.75
CA GLU A 304 14.64 -16.57 -4.86
C GLU A 304 13.97 -16.05 -6.16
N LYS A 305 12.81 -15.41 -6.05
CA LYS A 305 12.07 -14.82 -7.19
C LYS A 305 12.47 -13.39 -7.54
N THR A 306 13.39 -12.78 -6.81
CA THR A 306 13.83 -11.41 -7.05
C THR A 306 15.04 -11.35 -8.00
N MET A 307 15.39 -10.15 -8.49
CA MET A 307 16.61 -9.95 -9.30
C MET A 307 17.88 -10.34 -8.54
N ALA A 308 17.91 -10.14 -7.23
CA ALA A 308 19.07 -10.45 -6.39
C ALA A 308 19.32 -11.95 -6.22
N LYS A 309 18.27 -12.78 -6.27
CA LYS A 309 18.28 -14.23 -6.14
C LYS A 309 18.72 -14.75 -4.76
N THR A 310 19.82 -14.23 -4.20
CA THR A 310 20.41 -14.72 -2.95
C THR A 310 20.78 -13.59 -1.99
N PRO A 311 20.83 -13.86 -0.67
CA PRO A 311 21.33 -12.91 0.31
C PRO A 311 22.76 -12.43 0.03
N GLU A 312 23.63 -13.30 -0.49
CA GLU A 312 25.03 -12.99 -0.81
C GLU A 312 25.11 -11.90 -1.90
N ASN A 313 24.26 -12.00 -2.94
CA ASN A 313 24.17 -10.98 -3.99
C ASN A 313 23.70 -9.62 -3.43
N VAL A 314 22.72 -9.63 -2.50
CA VAL A 314 22.27 -8.41 -1.82
C VAL A 314 23.42 -7.80 -1.01
N TYR A 315 24.13 -8.62 -0.22
CA TYR A 315 25.27 -8.12 0.56
C TYR A 315 26.41 -7.62 -0.33
N ALA A 316 26.74 -8.30 -1.43
CA ALA A 316 27.75 -7.86 -2.36
C ALA A 316 27.40 -6.48 -2.95
N PHE A 317 26.14 -6.31 -3.39
CA PHE A 317 25.64 -5.05 -3.91
C PHE A 317 25.70 -3.93 -2.86
N LEU A 318 25.14 -4.15 -1.66
CA LEU A 318 25.13 -3.15 -0.59
C LEU A 318 26.54 -2.78 -0.12
N LYS A 319 27.44 -3.76 0.02
CA LYS A 319 28.84 -3.49 0.37
C LYS A 319 29.56 -2.65 -0.70
N SER A 320 29.27 -2.88 -1.99
CA SER A 320 29.84 -2.05 -3.06
C SER A 320 29.35 -0.60 -2.98
N LEU A 321 28.06 -0.38 -2.69
CA LEU A 321 27.50 0.96 -2.46
C LEU A 321 28.13 1.65 -1.25
N ILE A 322 28.20 0.95 -0.11
CA ILE A 322 28.80 1.48 1.12
C ILE A 322 30.26 1.90 0.86
N ALA A 323 31.03 1.05 0.18
CA ALA A 323 32.43 1.36 -0.11
C ALA A 323 32.61 2.63 -0.98
N GLN A 324 31.65 2.92 -1.86
CA GLN A 324 31.69 4.09 -2.73
C GLN A 324 31.14 5.35 -2.07
N TYR A 325 29.99 5.24 -1.36
CA TYR A 325 29.28 6.42 -0.87
C TYR A 325 29.66 6.84 0.56
N LYS A 326 30.11 5.88 1.41
CA LYS A 326 30.45 6.22 2.81
C LYS A 326 31.55 7.26 2.93
N PRO A 327 32.68 7.21 2.19
CA PRO A 327 33.72 8.24 2.27
C PRO A 327 33.21 9.66 1.94
N GLU A 328 32.31 9.77 0.96
CA GLU A 328 31.70 11.05 0.60
C GLU A 328 30.73 11.52 1.69
N ALA A 329 29.88 10.63 2.19
CA ALA A 329 28.97 10.96 3.29
C ALA A 329 29.70 11.36 4.57
N ASP A 330 30.86 10.76 4.87
CA ASP A 330 31.71 11.18 6.01
C ASP A 330 32.31 12.57 5.76
N THR A 331 32.73 12.87 4.53
CA THR A 331 33.27 14.19 4.11
C THR A 331 32.17 15.27 4.22
N GLU A 332 30.97 15.00 3.71
CA GLU A 332 29.83 15.91 3.84
C GLU A 332 29.45 16.15 5.30
N THR A 333 29.39 15.09 6.11
CA THR A 333 29.04 15.19 7.53
C THR A 333 30.06 16.06 8.27
N LYS A 334 31.36 15.87 7.97
CA LYS A 334 32.42 16.72 8.55
C LYS A 334 32.30 18.17 8.10
N ALA A 335 31.99 18.43 6.82
CA ALA A 335 31.80 19.78 6.32
C ALA A 335 30.62 20.49 7.00
N ILE A 336 29.51 19.78 7.25
CA ILE A 336 28.35 20.31 7.98
C ILE A 336 28.72 20.61 9.43
N GLU A 337 29.48 19.74 10.10
CA GLU A 337 29.94 19.97 11.47
C GLU A 337 30.91 21.14 11.57
N ASP A 338 31.88 21.23 10.65
CA ASP A 338 32.82 22.36 10.60
C ASP A 338 32.11 23.69 10.32
N PHE A 339 31.05 23.68 9.49
CA PHE A 339 30.18 24.84 9.28
C PHE A 339 29.41 25.22 10.56
N ALA A 340 28.83 24.24 11.25
CA ALA A 340 28.13 24.51 12.50
C ALA A 340 29.04 25.07 13.57
N ARG A 341 30.29 24.61 13.72
CA ARG A 341 31.29 25.12 14.65
C ARG A 341 31.68 26.59 14.43
N GLN A 342 31.59 27.08 13.18
CA GLN A 342 31.84 28.48 12.87
C GLN A 342 30.78 29.41 13.53
N THR A 343 29.57 28.88 13.71
CA THR A 343 28.46 29.67 14.30
C THR A 343 28.32 29.44 15.81
N GLU A 344 28.44 28.18 16.25
CA GLU A 344 28.14 27.76 17.63
C GLU A 344 29.37 27.68 18.53
N GLY A 345 30.58 27.65 17.95
CA GLY A 345 31.86 27.53 18.66
C GLY A 345 32.54 26.17 18.46
N ALA A 346 33.83 26.14 18.79
CA ALA A 346 34.72 25.00 18.51
C ALA A 346 34.31 23.69 19.20
N ASP A 347 33.66 23.80 20.35
CA ASP A 347 33.22 22.64 21.15
C ASP A 347 31.87 22.07 20.72
N PHE A 348 31.28 22.59 19.63
CA PHE A 348 30.01 22.09 19.11
C PHE A 348 30.19 20.71 18.51
N HIS A 349 29.26 19.80 18.85
CA HIS A 349 29.12 18.47 18.27
C HIS A 349 27.80 18.36 17.54
N LEU A 350 27.87 17.87 16.28
CA LEU A 350 26.72 17.66 15.43
C LEU A 350 25.95 16.40 15.88
N GLU A 351 24.73 16.60 16.31
CA GLU A 351 23.81 15.52 16.66
C GLU A 351 22.87 15.18 15.47
N PRO A 352 22.22 13.99 15.43
CA PRO A 352 21.33 13.61 14.36
C PRO A 352 20.22 14.62 14.05
N TYR A 353 19.67 15.27 15.09
CA TYR A 353 18.63 16.31 14.95
C TYR A 353 19.15 17.67 14.46
N ASP A 354 20.46 17.86 14.37
CA ASP A 354 21.10 19.09 13.87
C ASP A 354 21.42 19.01 12.37
N ARG A 355 21.55 17.79 11.82
CA ARG A 355 22.06 17.57 10.46
C ARG A 355 21.25 18.32 9.40
N PHE A 356 19.93 18.22 9.43
CA PHE A 356 19.06 18.89 8.45
C PHE A 356 19.18 20.41 8.54
N TYR A 357 19.24 20.95 9.75
CA TYR A 357 19.32 22.38 10.01
C TYR A 357 20.62 23.00 9.47
N TYR A 358 21.78 22.45 9.85
CA TYR A 358 23.05 22.99 9.39
C TYR A 358 23.32 22.68 7.92
N SER A 359 22.86 21.57 7.40
CA SER A 359 22.90 21.28 5.97
C SER A 359 22.11 22.29 5.16
N ALA A 360 20.90 22.63 5.58
CA ALA A 360 20.08 23.66 4.93
C ALA A 360 20.73 25.06 5.00
N LYS A 361 21.24 25.44 6.16
CA LYS A 361 21.93 26.74 6.33
C LYS A 361 23.20 26.82 5.46
N MET A 362 24.01 25.78 5.45
CA MET A 362 25.20 25.70 4.61
C MET A 362 24.84 25.79 3.10
N LYS A 363 23.83 25.03 2.67
CA LYS A 363 23.32 25.09 1.30
C LYS A 363 22.83 26.49 0.92
N ASN A 364 22.04 27.12 1.78
CA ASN A 364 21.52 28.46 1.54
C ASN A 364 22.65 29.50 1.45
N GLN A 365 23.70 29.39 2.27
CA GLN A 365 24.86 30.28 2.20
C GLN A 365 25.66 30.09 0.90
N ILE A 366 25.85 28.85 0.46
CA ILE A 366 26.61 28.55 -0.77
C ILE A 366 25.83 28.93 -2.03
N LEU A 367 24.54 28.63 -2.08
CA LEU A 367 23.72 28.80 -3.29
C LEU A 367 23.02 30.17 -3.34
N ASN A 368 22.93 30.88 -2.19
CA ASN A 368 22.16 32.12 -2.01
C ASN A 368 20.71 32.01 -2.52
N ILE A 369 20.08 30.84 -2.24
CA ILE A 369 18.71 30.48 -2.63
C ILE A 369 18.04 29.80 -1.46
N SER A 370 16.78 30.14 -1.19
CA SER A 370 15.97 29.49 -0.15
C SER A 370 15.06 28.41 -0.74
N ASP A 371 14.73 27.40 0.07
CA ASP A 371 13.77 26.38 -0.32
C ASP A 371 12.36 26.96 -0.56
N ASP A 372 11.97 28.01 0.14
CA ASP A 372 10.69 28.70 -0.07
C ASP A 372 10.64 29.44 -1.42
N GLU A 373 11.77 30.01 -1.85
CA GLU A 373 11.88 30.59 -3.18
C GLU A 373 11.74 29.50 -4.25
N ILE A 374 12.44 28.37 -4.10
CA ILE A 374 12.36 27.22 -5.02
C ILE A 374 10.92 26.68 -5.08
N LYS A 375 10.23 26.48 -3.95
CA LYS A 375 8.85 25.96 -3.90
C LYS A 375 7.88 26.77 -4.74
N SER A 376 8.09 28.10 -4.87
CA SER A 376 7.21 28.96 -5.66
C SER A 376 7.15 28.59 -7.15
N TYR A 377 8.18 27.93 -7.69
CA TYR A 377 8.24 27.46 -9.06
C TYR A 377 7.62 26.07 -9.27
N PHE A 378 7.38 25.32 -8.19
CA PHE A 378 6.94 23.92 -8.22
C PHE A 378 5.47 23.76 -7.77
N THR A 379 4.57 24.51 -8.37
CA THR A 379 3.14 24.28 -8.14
C THR A 379 2.70 22.97 -8.78
N VAL A 380 1.81 22.21 -8.11
CA VAL A 380 1.38 20.87 -8.54
C VAL A 380 0.93 20.87 -10.01
N ASP A 381 0.05 21.80 -10.41
CA ASP A 381 -0.46 21.85 -11.79
C ASP A 381 0.64 22.16 -12.81
N SER A 382 1.57 23.07 -12.49
CA SER A 382 2.69 23.37 -13.39
C SER A 382 3.65 22.19 -13.52
N VAL A 383 4.00 21.53 -12.42
CA VAL A 383 4.86 20.34 -12.44
C VAL A 383 4.20 19.21 -13.19
N LEU A 384 2.92 18.96 -12.97
CA LEU A 384 2.17 17.89 -13.64
C LEU A 384 2.12 18.13 -15.16
N ILE A 385 1.60 19.28 -15.58
CA ILE A 385 1.31 19.55 -16.99
C ILE A 385 2.59 19.88 -17.77
N ASN A 386 3.40 20.81 -17.26
CA ASN A 386 4.59 21.29 -17.97
C ASN A 386 5.84 20.47 -17.67
N GLY A 387 5.82 19.64 -16.66
CA GLY A 387 6.92 18.73 -16.27
C GLY A 387 6.60 17.29 -16.66
N VAL A 388 5.73 16.62 -15.91
CA VAL A 388 5.48 15.17 -16.04
C VAL A 388 4.87 14.84 -17.41
N PHE A 389 3.80 15.52 -17.82
CA PHE A 389 3.13 15.28 -19.11
C PHE A 389 4.04 15.66 -20.29
N TYR A 390 4.78 16.75 -20.16
CA TYR A 390 5.78 17.13 -21.17
C TYR A 390 6.88 16.07 -21.32
N ALA A 391 7.46 15.59 -20.21
CA ALA A 391 8.49 14.56 -20.24
C ALA A 391 7.96 13.24 -20.83
N ALA A 392 6.76 12.82 -20.44
CA ALA A 392 6.11 11.61 -20.97
C ALA A 392 5.80 11.76 -22.47
N ASN A 393 5.39 12.95 -22.92
CA ASN A 393 5.20 13.22 -24.34
C ASN A 393 6.52 13.12 -25.11
N ARG A 394 7.60 13.73 -24.59
CA ARG A 394 8.90 13.72 -25.27
C ARG A 394 9.55 12.33 -25.28
N ALA A 395 9.39 11.54 -24.23
CA ALA A 395 10.01 10.21 -24.12
C ALA A 395 9.21 9.11 -24.83
N TYR A 396 7.87 9.19 -24.77
CA TYR A 396 6.98 8.10 -25.17
C TYR A 396 5.88 8.51 -26.17
N GLY A 397 5.81 9.77 -26.57
CA GLY A 397 4.75 10.28 -27.46
C GLY A 397 3.36 10.30 -26.81
N LEU A 398 3.28 10.31 -25.46
CA LEU A 398 2.00 10.31 -24.76
C LEU A 398 1.36 11.70 -24.74
N THR A 399 0.04 11.75 -24.88
CA THR A 399 -0.75 12.95 -24.68
C THR A 399 -1.83 12.71 -23.63
N PHE A 400 -2.27 13.78 -22.95
CA PHE A 400 -3.13 13.70 -21.78
C PHE A 400 -4.32 14.64 -21.93
N LYS A 401 -5.52 14.15 -21.65
CA LYS A 401 -6.75 14.93 -21.67
C LYS A 401 -7.49 14.77 -20.36
N GLN A 402 -7.72 15.87 -19.64
CA GLN A 402 -8.46 15.79 -18.38
C GLN A 402 -9.91 15.37 -18.63
N ARG A 403 -10.42 14.49 -17.79
CA ARG A 403 -11.81 13.99 -17.76
C ARG A 403 -12.49 14.50 -16.50
N THR A 404 -13.68 15.04 -16.65
CA THR A 404 -14.52 15.53 -15.53
C THR A 404 -15.84 14.77 -15.41
N ASP A 405 -16.07 13.85 -16.32
CA ASP A 405 -17.26 13.00 -16.42
C ASP A 405 -17.11 11.63 -15.75
N ILE A 406 -15.90 11.31 -15.25
CA ILE A 406 -15.63 10.09 -14.47
C ILE A 406 -15.68 10.45 -12.99
N PRO A 407 -16.61 9.87 -12.19
CA PRO A 407 -16.69 10.12 -10.76
C PRO A 407 -15.42 9.69 -10.02
N THR A 408 -15.00 10.50 -9.05
CA THR A 408 -13.82 10.26 -8.22
C THR A 408 -14.22 9.95 -6.78
N TYR A 409 -13.35 9.28 -6.03
CA TYR A 409 -13.58 9.00 -4.61
C TYR A 409 -13.31 10.23 -3.71
N HIS A 410 -12.55 11.23 -4.18
CA HIS A 410 -12.29 12.49 -3.48
C HIS A 410 -12.39 13.69 -4.45
N PRO A 411 -12.92 14.85 -4.03
CA PRO A 411 -13.12 16.01 -4.88
C PRO A 411 -11.83 16.63 -5.44
N ASP A 412 -10.70 16.48 -4.73
CA ASP A 412 -9.40 17.02 -5.17
C ASP A 412 -8.72 16.14 -6.24
N MET A 413 -9.25 14.96 -6.50
CA MET A 413 -8.68 14.02 -7.47
C MET A 413 -8.95 14.48 -8.90
N LYS A 414 -7.91 14.42 -9.75
CA LYS A 414 -8.01 14.70 -11.19
C LYS A 414 -7.83 13.42 -11.99
N VAL A 415 -8.67 13.23 -13.00
CA VAL A 415 -8.62 12.07 -13.92
C VAL A 415 -8.16 12.54 -15.30
N PHE A 416 -7.21 11.81 -15.88
CA PHE A 416 -6.71 12.07 -17.22
C PHE A 416 -6.81 10.83 -18.08
N GLU A 417 -7.24 11.02 -19.30
CA GLU A 417 -7.22 10.05 -20.40
C GLU A 417 -5.86 10.15 -21.09
N VAL A 418 -5.21 9.01 -21.34
CA VAL A 418 -3.87 8.95 -21.90
C VAL A 418 -3.91 8.34 -23.30
N PHE A 419 -3.31 9.02 -24.26
CA PHE A 419 -3.24 8.59 -25.67
C PHE A 419 -1.79 8.36 -26.07
N SER A 420 -1.52 7.34 -26.89
CA SER A 420 -0.23 7.10 -27.53
C SER A 420 -0.26 7.48 -28.99
N LEU A 421 0.75 8.22 -29.43
CA LEU A 421 0.97 8.53 -30.86
C LEU A 421 1.67 7.38 -31.60
N LEU A 422 2.31 6.45 -30.90
CA LEU A 422 3.14 5.38 -31.48
C LEU A 422 2.32 4.21 -32.06
N TYR A 423 1.03 4.12 -31.75
CA TYR A 423 0.16 2.99 -32.13
C TYR A 423 -0.98 3.39 -33.05
N SER A 424 -0.87 4.48 -33.79
CA SER A 424 -1.99 4.95 -34.61
C SER A 424 -1.83 4.71 -36.09
N GLU A 425 -2.69 3.86 -36.65
CA GLU A 425 -3.55 4.36 -37.75
C GLU A 425 -4.82 5.04 -37.23
N GLU A 426 -5.16 4.91 -35.94
CA GLU A 426 -6.24 5.61 -35.23
C GLU A 426 -5.76 5.78 -33.78
N ASN A 427 -5.66 7.00 -33.27
CA ASN A 427 -5.28 7.35 -31.88
C ASN A 427 -5.73 6.29 -30.86
N ARG A 428 -4.93 5.26 -30.64
CA ARG A 428 -5.27 4.21 -29.66
C ARG A 428 -4.89 4.69 -28.28
N GLU A 429 -5.90 4.78 -27.49
CA GLU A 429 -5.82 4.98 -26.07
C GLU A 429 -5.12 3.80 -25.38
N ILE A 430 -4.19 4.08 -24.50
CA ILE A 430 -3.41 3.07 -23.79
C ILE A 430 -3.70 3.02 -22.29
N GLY A 431 -4.57 3.89 -21.77
CA GLY A 431 -4.91 3.82 -20.34
C GLY A 431 -5.31 5.15 -19.70
N ARG A 432 -5.26 5.14 -18.37
CA ARG A 432 -5.61 6.27 -17.51
C ARG A 432 -4.49 6.60 -16.54
N ALA A 433 -4.29 7.89 -16.30
CA ALA A 433 -3.53 8.37 -15.15
C ALA A 433 -4.49 9.03 -14.15
N HIS A 434 -4.39 8.62 -12.87
CA HIS A 434 -5.08 9.25 -11.75
C HIS A 434 -4.03 10.05 -10.97
N VAL A 435 -4.32 11.32 -10.67
CA VAL A 435 -3.43 12.24 -9.94
C VAL A 435 -4.19 12.92 -8.81
#